data_2f801c95593c8636c4818a72d70469bd
#
_entry.id   2f801c95593c8636c4818a72d70469bd
#
_cell.length_a   1.000
_cell.length_b   1.000
_cell.length_c   1.000
_cell.angle_alpha   90.00
_cell.angle_beta   90.00
_cell.angle_gamma   90.00
#
_symmetry.space_group_name_H-M   'P 1'
#
loop_
_entity.id
_entity.type
_entity.pdbx_description
1 polymer ?
#
loop_
_entity_poly.entity_id
_entity_poly.type
_entity_poly.pdbx_seq_one_letter_code
_entity_poly.pdbx_strand_id
1 'polypeptide(L)'
;MDVFETWRDTHHMDVNFDLQSASMGLDWLQERIEACKDETELADVYLSAGYSLFFDYNVLGKYRDTGIFTDSDRTIPLKEMFDNENISLNDPNHQYTVVGIVPAVFMVNTEALGERPMPESWSDLMKSEYENTIAFPVQDLDMFHALLLGIYSKYGTDGLYRLGQNLMQSMHPAQMVKMGKSKKQKEIPAITVIPYFFACMMQETKGMQLVWPKDGALLNPIFLLAKSSSKEKVQPLIEFILSEEFGKTLSSDGKFPSTNPLVNDCPEKERTFIWPGWDILYHEDIPTLLKQAENAFFHYEGGNS
;
A
#
# COMPACT_ATOMS: atom_id res chain seq x y z
N MET A 1 10.24 11.95 -11.30
CA MET A 1 10.92 13.22 -10.99
C MET A 1 10.80 14.19 -12.16
N ASP A 2 11.24 13.84 -13.34
CA ASP A 2 11.29 14.73 -14.53
C ASP A 2 9.94 15.41 -14.83
N VAL A 3 8.82 14.67 -14.73
CA VAL A 3 7.47 15.21 -15.00
C VAL A 3 7.09 16.28 -13.97
N PHE A 4 7.36 16.04 -12.70
CA PHE A 4 7.09 17.02 -11.63
C PHE A 4 7.98 18.26 -11.75
N GLU A 5 9.28 18.07 -12.00
CA GLU A 5 10.22 19.20 -12.19
C GLU A 5 9.84 20.03 -13.43
N THR A 6 9.52 19.38 -14.54
CA THR A 6 9.03 20.06 -15.76
C THR A 6 7.75 20.85 -15.48
N TRP A 7 6.78 20.24 -14.79
CA TRP A 7 5.55 20.92 -14.41
C TRP A 7 5.82 22.13 -13.51
N ARG A 8 6.62 21.95 -12.45
CA ARG A 8 6.99 23.02 -11.50
C ARG A 8 7.63 24.21 -12.21
N ASP A 9 8.59 23.94 -13.08
CA ASP A 9 9.35 24.99 -13.80
C ASP A 9 8.44 25.71 -14.82
N THR A 10 7.58 24.97 -15.51
CA THR A 10 6.62 25.54 -16.47
C THR A 10 5.59 26.45 -15.81
N HIS A 11 5.15 26.09 -14.61
CA HIS A 11 4.16 26.86 -13.84
C HIS A 11 4.79 27.89 -12.90
N HIS A 12 6.13 28.00 -12.89
CA HIS A 12 6.88 28.91 -12.01
C HIS A 12 6.50 28.76 -10.52
N MET A 13 6.24 27.52 -10.11
CA MET A 13 5.83 27.21 -8.73
C MET A 13 7.06 27.15 -7.82
N ASP A 14 7.06 27.98 -6.78
CA ASP A 14 8.04 27.89 -5.70
C ASP A 14 7.61 26.80 -4.71
N VAL A 15 8.05 25.57 -4.96
CA VAL A 15 7.74 24.39 -4.15
C VAL A 15 9.03 23.89 -3.50
N ASN A 16 9.09 23.99 -2.18
CA ASN A 16 10.08 23.27 -1.38
C ASN A 16 9.56 21.87 -1.09
N PHE A 17 10.27 20.84 -1.55
CA PHE A 17 9.81 19.47 -1.41
C PHE A 17 10.94 18.54 -0.98
N ASP A 18 10.57 17.52 -0.20
CA ASP A 18 11.40 16.37 0.10
C ASP A 18 10.79 15.15 -0.55
N LEU A 19 11.57 14.48 -1.38
CA LEU A 19 11.18 13.24 -2.03
C LEU A 19 12.22 12.19 -1.75
N GLN A 20 11.78 11.06 -1.20
CA GLN A 20 12.65 9.91 -0.98
C GLN A 20 12.11 8.66 -1.69
N SER A 21 13.03 7.75 -2.01
CA SER A 21 12.66 6.47 -2.58
C SER A 21 11.81 5.67 -1.58
N ALA A 22 10.76 5.01 -2.08
CA ALA A 22 9.92 4.12 -1.27
C ALA A 22 10.74 3.01 -0.54
N SER A 23 11.91 2.66 -1.06
CA SER A 23 12.81 1.70 -0.41
C SER A 23 13.49 2.21 0.87
N MET A 24 13.39 3.50 1.16
CA MET A 24 13.93 4.10 2.41
C MET A 24 12.96 4.00 3.59
N GLY A 25 11.74 3.50 3.37
CA GLY A 25 10.69 3.52 4.38
C GLY A 25 10.16 4.92 4.67
N LEU A 26 9.32 5.04 5.69
CA LEU A 26 8.68 6.29 6.09
C LEU A 26 9.20 6.88 7.42
N ASP A 27 10.16 6.24 8.09
CA ASP A 27 10.66 6.66 9.41
C ASP A 27 11.12 8.12 9.41
N TRP A 28 11.85 8.54 8.37
CA TRP A 28 12.32 9.91 8.20
C TRP A 28 11.18 10.93 8.16
N LEU A 29 10.03 10.56 7.57
CA LEU A 29 8.87 11.42 7.46
C LEU A 29 8.09 11.46 8.77
N GLN A 30 7.96 10.32 9.44
CA GLN A 30 7.36 10.23 10.77
C GLN A 30 8.15 11.08 11.78
N GLU A 31 9.48 10.89 11.87
CA GLU A 31 10.36 11.68 12.75
C GLU A 31 10.22 13.19 12.50
N ARG A 32 10.12 13.58 11.23
CA ARG A 32 9.94 14.99 10.87
C ARG A 32 8.58 15.54 11.32
N ILE A 33 7.49 14.77 11.18
CA ILE A 33 6.16 15.16 11.62
C ILE A 33 6.10 15.22 13.15
N GLU A 34 6.69 14.26 13.84
CA GLU A 34 6.76 14.21 15.30
C GLU A 34 7.56 15.37 15.88
N ALA A 35 8.59 15.84 15.16
CA ALA A 35 9.40 16.99 15.56
C ALA A 35 8.66 18.34 15.44
N CYS A 36 7.54 18.40 14.68
CA CYS A 36 6.74 19.63 14.56
C CYS A 36 6.10 19.97 15.91
N LYS A 37 6.30 21.20 16.36
CA LYS A 37 5.76 21.69 17.65
C LYS A 37 4.28 21.98 17.58
N ASP A 38 3.84 22.44 16.41
CA ASP A 38 2.45 22.79 16.14
C ASP A 38 2.13 22.62 14.64
N GLU A 39 0.88 22.86 14.29
CA GLU A 39 0.37 22.71 12.94
C GLU A 39 0.99 23.65 11.90
N THR A 40 1.62 24.75 12.34
CA THR A 40 2.22 25.73 11.40
C THR A 40 3.51 25.18 10.79
N GLU A 41 4.20 24.28 11.49
CA GLU A 41 5.42 23.63 11.05
C GLU A 41 5.17 22.43 10.12
N LEU A 42 3.92 21.96 10.00
CA LEU A 42 3.55 20.88 9.10
C LEU A 42 3.67 21.30 7.64
N ALA A 43 4.00 20.36 6.78
CA ALA A 43 4.00 20.59 5.33
C ALA A 43 2.60 20.94 4.82
N ASP A 44 2.54 21.73 3.75
CA ASP A 44 1.28 22.12 3.11
C ASP A 44 0.60 20.93 2.41
N VAL A 45 1.39 19.94 1.94
CA VAL A 45 0.92 18.74 1.25
C VAL A 45 1.74 17.53 1.68
N TYR A 46 1.06 16.41 1.95
CA TYR A 46 1.64 15.09 2.11
C TYR A 46 1.13 14.15 1.02
N LEU A 47 2.04 13.42 0.39
CA LEU A 47 1.73 12.40 -0.62
C LEU A 47 2.56 11.16 -0.33
N SER A 48 1.93 10.09 0.14
CA SER A 48 2.61 8.84 0.48
C SER A 48 1.63 7.68 0.56
N ALA A 49 2.16 6.45 0.53
CA ALA A 49 1.45 5.28 1.03
C ALA A 49 1.70 5.14 2.55
N GLY A 50 1.05 4.18 3.18
CA GLY A 50 1.32 3.82 4.58
C GLY A 50 0.21 4.22 5.55
N TYR A 51 -0.47 3.22 6.08
CA TYR A 51 -1.57 3.44 7.04
C TYR A 51 -1.10 4.09 8.34
N SER A 52 0.05 3.68 8.89
CA SER A 52 0.57 4.24 10.13
C SER A 52 0.86 5.73 10.01
N LEU A 53 1.44 6.18 8.91
CA LEU A 53 1.72 7.61 8.71
C LEU A 53 0.47 8.48 8.87
N PHE A 54 -0.65 8.05 8.28
CA PHE A 54 -1.86 8.87 8.18
C PHE A 54 -2.85 8.64 9.33
N PHE A 55 -2.83 7.45 9.98
CA PHE A 55 -3.85 7.08 10.95
C PHE A 55 -3.31 6.82 12.37
N ASP A 56 -1.99 6.85 12.59
CA ASP A 56 -1.41 6.83 13.92
C ASP A 56 -1.59 8.20 14.60
N TYR A 57 -2.18 8.20 15.80
CA TYR A 57 -2.40 9.41 16.61
C TYR A 57 -1.11 10.09 17.08
N ASN A 58 0.03 9.43 17.00
CA ASN A 58 1.32 10.05 17.28
C ASN A 58 1.89 10.80 16.05
N VAL A 59 1.35 10.53 14.86
CA VAL A 59 1.81 11.11 13.60
C VAL A 59 0.71 12.02 13.03
N LEU A 60 0.25 11.79 11.79
CA LEU A 60 -0.78 12.62 11.15
C LEU A 60 -2.20 12.32 11.67
N GLY A 61 -2.43 11.14 12.22
CA GLY A 61 -3.73 10.73 12.74
C GLY A 61 -4.27 11.64 13.86
N LYS A 62 -3.39 12.31 14.64
CA LYS A 62 -3.80 13.30 15.67
C LYS A 62 -4.49 14.54 15.12
N TYR A 63 -4.31 14.80 13.82
CA TYR A 63 -4.94 15.94 13.13
C TYR A 63 -6.21 15.54 12.38
N ARG A 64 -6.62 14.27 12.48
CA ARG A 64 -7.87 13.80 11.94
C ARG A 64 -9.04 14.51 12.63
N ASP A 65 -10.05 14.87 11.85
CA ASP A 65 -11.27 15.56 12.32
C ASP A 65 -11.04 16.92 13.01
N THR A 66 -9.85 17.50 12.87
CA THR A 66 -9.51 18.82 13.45
C THR A 66 -9.75 19.99 12.49
N GLY A 67 -9.98 19.71 11.20
CA GLY A 67 -10.08 20.71 10.15
C GLY A 67 -8.74 21.27 9.65
N ILE A 68 -7.61 20.79 10.19
CA ILE A 68 -6.26 21.20 9.75
C ILE A 68 -6.00 20.70 8.32
N PHE A 69 -6.45 19.50 8.00
CA PHE A 69 -6.34 18.92 6.67
C PHE A 69 -7.73 18.75 6.03
N THR A 70 -7.77 18.86 4.72
CA THR A 70 -8.95 18.64 3.88
C THR A 70 -8.56 17.84 2.66
N ASP A 71 -9.55 17.24 1.98
CA ASP A 71 -9.34 16.59 0.71
C ASP A 71 -9.04 17.58 -0.41
N SER A 72 -8.82 17.06 -1.60
CA SER A 72 -8.45 17.83 -2.78
C SER A 72 -9.63 18.51 -3.48
N ASP A 73 -10.88 18.41 -2.97
CA ASP A 73 -12.11 18.79 -3.70
C ASP A 73 -12.12 18.15 -5.11
N ARG A 74 -11.79 16.87 -5.18
CA ARG A 74 -11.69 16.14 -6.45
C ARG A 74 -12.94 16.33 -7.30
N THR A 75 -12.79 16.89 -8.49
CA THR A 75 -13.89 17.08 -9.45
C THR A 75 -14.07 15.89 -10.40
N ILE A 76 -13.03 15.07 -10.57
CA ILE A 76 -13.05 13.87 -11.43
C ILE A 76 -13.37 12.66 -10.53
N PRO A 77 -14.38 11.83 -10.88
CA PRO A 77 -14.71 10.64 -10.10
C PRO A 77 -13.55 9.64 -10.11
N LEU A 78 -13.59 8.68 -9.20
CA LEU A 78 -12.65 7.55 -9.22
C LEU A 78 -13.00 6.60 -10.37
N LYS A 79 -12.04 5.77 -10.79
CA LYS A 79 -12.34 4.60 -11.64
C LYS A 79 -13.39 3.73 -10.95
N GLU A 80 -14.31 3.16 -11.72
CA GLU A 80 -15.36 2.26 -11.22
C GLU A 80 -14.82 1.11 -10.37
N MET A 81 -13.63 0.59 -10.70
CA MET A 81 -12.99 -0.46 -9.90
C MET A 81 -12.57 -0.03 -8.48
N PHE A 82 -12.53 1.26 -8.19
CA PHE A 82 -12.19 1.84 -6.89
C PHE A 82 -13.36 2.57 -6.21
N ASP A 83 -14.51 2.61 -6.89
CA ASP A 83 -15.72 3.23 -6.35
C ASP A 83 -16.95 2.51 -6.90
N ASN A 84 -17.38 1.47 -6.19
CA ASN A 84 -18.54 0.64 -6.55
C ASN A 84 -19.18 0.06 -5.27
N GLU A 85 -20.15 -0.81 -5.40
CA GLU A 85 -20.88 -1.42 -4.28
C GLU A 85 -20.01 -2.23 -3.29
N ASN A 86 -18.83 -2.71 -3.73
CA ASN A 86 -17.93 -3.55 -2.92
C ASN A 86 -16.77 -2.77 -2.33
N ILE A 87 -16.38 -1.65 -2.93
CA ILE A 87 -15.25 -0.84 -2.51
C ILE A 87 -15.48 0.62 -2.85
N SER A 88 -15.21 1.52 -1.92
CA SER A 88 -15.10 2.95 -2.20
C SER A 88 -13.85 3.52 -1.56
N LEU A 89 -12.98 4.13 -2.37
CA LEU A 89 -11.83 4.87 -1.92
C LEU A 89 -12.13 6.36 -1.76
N ASN A 90 -13.39 6.80 -1.96
CA ASN A 90 -13.81 8.14 -1.59
C ASN A 90 -13.90 8.25 -0.07
N ASP A 91 -13.22 9.24 0.48
CA ASP A 91 -13.27 9.49 1.92
C ASP A 91 -14.62 10.13 2.30
N PRO A 92 -15.43 9.47 3.17
CA PRO A 92 -16.72 10.02 3.59
C PRO A 92 -16.58 11.30 4.43
N ASN A 93 -15.40 11.54 5.04
CA ASN A 93 -15.14 12.69 5.89
C ASN A 93 -14.42 13.83 5.13
N HIS A 94 -14.16 13.67 3.83
CA HIS A 94 -13.54 14.69 2.99
C HIS A 94 -12.20 15.22 3.53
N GLN A 95 -11.38 14.33 4.07
CA GLN A 95 -10.05 14.68 4.59
C GLN A 95 -8.92 14.11 3.72
N TYR A 96 -9.07 12.86 3.24
CA TYR A 96 -8.06 12.17 2.46
C TYR A 96 -8.49 12.03 1.00
N THR A 97 -7.52 12.17 0.09
CA THR A 97 -7.71 11.84 -1.31
C THR A 97 -6.81 10.67 -1.67
N VAL A 98 -7.37 9.60 -2.25
CA VAL A 98 -6.56 8.49 -2.77
C VAL A 98 -6.26 8.74 -4.23
N VAL A 99 -4.96 8.82 -4.59
CA VAL A 99 -4.49 9.13 -5.96
C VAL A 99 -4.05 7.92 -6.75
N GLY A 100 -3.67 6.86 -6.05
CA GLY A 100 -3.23 5.60 -6.61
C GLY A 100 -3.16 4.52 -5.56
N ILE A 101 -2.73 3.32 -5.96
CA ILE A 101 -2.65 2.16 -5.08
C ILE A 101 -1.36 1.37 -5.29
N VAL A 102 -0.91 0.69 -4.25
CA VAL A 102 0.16 -0.31 -4.32
C VAL A 102 -0.46 -1.69 -4.03
N PRO A 103 -0.83 -2.46 -5.07
CA PRO A 103 -1.45 -3.77 -4.86
C PRO A 103 -0.40 -4.80 -4.41
N ALA A 104 -0.74 -5.68 -3.46
CA ALA A 104 0.03 -6.87 -3.15
C ALA A 104 -0.59 -8.09 -3.84
N VAL A 105 0.27 -8.86 -4.49
CA VAL A 105 -0.06 -10.04 -5.29
C VAL A 105 0.83 -11.22 -4.93
N PHE A 106 0.63 -12.37 -5.56
CA PHE A 106 1.51 -13.52 -5.37
C PHE A 106 2.45 -13.69 -6.56
N MET A 107 3.70 -13.97 -6.26
CA MET A 107 4.67 -14.49 -7.20
C MET A 107 5.00 -15.93 -6.81
N VAL A 108 4.67 -16.87 -7.67
CA VAL A 108 4.81 -18.31 -7.42
C VAL A 108 6.00 -18.86 -8.19
N ASN A 109 6.92 -19.50 -7.47
CA ASN A 109 7.98 -20.31 -8.07
C ASN A 109 7.44 -21.73 -8.30
N THR A 110 7.16 -22.06 -9.55
CA THR A 110 6.53 -23.34 -9.92
C THR A 110 7.42 -24.56 -9.66
N GLU A 111 8.75 -24.39 -9.66
CA GLU A 111 9.69 -25.48 -9.31
C GLU A 111 9.70 -25.72 -7.78
N ALA A 112 9.72 -24.66 -6.98
CA ALA A 112 9.68 -24.77 -5.52
C ALA A 112 8.29 -25.17 -5.01
N LEU A 113 7.23 -24.81 -5.72
CA LEU A 113 5.85 -25.22 -5.42
C LEU A 113 5.71 -26.75 -5.52
N GLY A 114 6.36 -27.39 -6.52
CA GLY A 114 6.31 -28.83 -6.73
C GLY A 114 4.92 -29.34 -7.06
N GLU A 115 4.46 -30.36 -6.34
CA GLU A 115 3.14 -30.98 -6.55
C GLU A 115 1.99 -30.25 -5.83
N ARG A 116 2.28 -29.20 -5.07
CA ARG A 116 1.24 -28.40 -4.39
C ARG A 116 0.37 -27.70 -5.43
N PRO A 117 -0.94 -27.55 -5.18
CA PRO A 117 -1.80 -26.78 -6.07
C PRO A 117 -1.32 -25.33 -6.22
N MET A 118 -1.62 -24.72 -7.35
CA MET A 118 -1.37 -23.30 -7.57
C MET A 118 -2.30 -22.49 -6.67
N PRO A 119 -1.79 -21.61 -5.79
CA PRO A 119 -2.65 -20.77 -4.97
C PRO A 119 -3.31 -19.70 -5.85
N GLU A 120 -4.62 -19.51 -5.70
CA GLU A 120 -5.41 -18.56 -6.47
C GLU A 120 -6.07 -17.47 -5.61
N SER A 121 -6.00 -17.62 -4.27
CA SER A 121 -6.67 -16.73 -3.31
C SER A 121 -5.88 -16.62 -2.00
N TRP A 122 -6.17 -15.61 -1.20
CA TRP A 122 -5.63 -15.51 0.16
C TRP A 122 -6.08 -16.67 1.04
N SER A 123 -7.32 -17.12 0.85
CA SER A 123 -7.81 -18.30 1.57
C SER A 123 -7.04 -19.58 1.24
N ASP A 124 -6.46 -19.70 0.03
CA ASP A 124 -5.56 -20.79 -0.28
C ASP A 124 -4.27 -20.68 0.52
N LEU A 125 -3.68 -19.48 0.60
CA LEU A 125 -2.45 -19.26 1.36
C LEU A 125 -2.57 -19.55 2.86
N MET A 126 -3.79 -19.70 3.38
CA MET A 126 -4.08 -20.06 4.79
C MET A 126 -4.16 -21.57 5.04
N LYS A 127 -4.01 -22.39 4.00
CA LYS A 127 -4.07 -23.86 4.10
C LYS A 127 -2.73 -24.43 4.55
N SER A 128 -2.78 -25.54 5.32
CA SER A 128 -1.58 -26.21 5.84
C SER A 128 -0.65 -26.80 4.76
N GLU A 129 -1.15 -26.99 3.55
CA GLU A 129 -0.32 -27.46 2.43
C GLU A 129 0.79 -26.48 2.03
N TYR A 130 0.68 -25.21 2.44
CA TYR A 130 1.68 -24.16 2.21
C TYR A 130 2.53 -23.85 3.45
N GLU A 131 2.48 -24.69 4.49
CA GLU A 131 3.27 -24.52 5.71
C GLU A 131 4.77 -24.34 5.38
N ASN A 132 5.40 -23.29 5.95
CA ASN A 132 6.80 -22.94 5.72
C ASN A 132 7.19 -22.79 4.22
N THR A 133 6.32 -22.22 3.39
CA THR A 133 6.60 -22.05 1.96
C THR A 133 6.48 -20.61 1.47
N ILE A 134 6.00 -19.68 2.31
CA ILE A 134 5.65 -18.33 1.88
C ILE A 134 6.65 -17.30 2.43
N ALA A 135 7.13 -16.41 1.55
CA ALA A 135 7.81 -15.19 1.96
C ALA A 135 6.82 -14.03 2.03
N PHE A 136 6.85 -13.30 3.13
CA PHE A 136 6.05 -12.10 3.35
C PHE A 136 6.91 -10.84 3.46
N PRO A 137 6.38 -9.64 3.08
CA PRO A 137 7.13 -8.38 3.05
C PRO A 137 7.26 -7.74 4.43
N VAL A 138 7.59 -8.53 5.46
CA VAL A 138 7.66 -8.09 6.86
C VAL A 138 8.69 -6.98 7.10
N GLN A 139 9.73 -6.91 6.26
CA GLN A 139 10.77 -5.87 6.35
C GLN A 139 10.40 -4.59 5.58
N ASP A 140 9.22 -4.54 4.99
CA ASP A 140 8.59 -3.35 4.41
C ASP A 140 7.33 -3.08 5.24
N LEU A 141 7.46 -2.27 6.29
CA LEU A 141 6.40 -2.06 7.27
C LEU A 141 5.10 -1.56 6.63
N ASP A 142 5.17 -0.69 5.65
CA ASP A 142 3.97 -0.13 5.02
C ASP A 142 3.19 -1.20 4.26
N MET A 143 3.89 -2.05 3.52
CA MET A 143 3.25 -3.16 2.82
C MET A 143 2.79 -4.24 3.79
N PHE A 144 3.55 -4.49 4.85
CA PHE A 144 3.17 -5.46 5.87
C PHE A 144 1.93 -5.00 6.66
N HIS A 145 1.86 -3.73 7.05
CA HIS A 145 0.68 -3.15 7.68
C HIS A 145 -0.56 -3.22 6.77
N ALA A 146 -0.39 -2.95 5.47
CA ALA A 146 -1.47 -3.11 4.51
C ALA A 146 -1.97 -4.57 4.42
N LEU A 147 -1.03 -5.54 4.47
CA LEU A 147 -1.35 -6.96 4.53
C LEU A 147 -2.13 -7.29 5.80
N LEU A 148 -1.64 -6.86 6.96
CA LEU A 148 -2.27 -7.16 8.24
C LEU A 148 -3.70 -6.60 8.29
N LEU A 149 -3.90 -5.33 7.96
CA LEU A 149 -5.21 -4.68 7.99
C LEU A 149 -6.18 -5.28 6.96
N GLY A 150 -5.71 -5.57 5.74
CA GLY A 150 -6.55 -6.16 4.70
C GLY A 150 -6.95 -7.61 5.02
N ILE A 151 -6.05 -8.42 5.55
CA ILE A 151 -6.37 -9.79 5.98
C ILE A 151 -7.30 -9.76 7.20
N TYR A 152 -7.01 -8.89 8.17
CA TYR A 152 -7.90 -8.72 9.33
C TYR A 152 -9.31 -8.33 8.91
N SER A 153 -9.47 -7.37 8.02
CA SER A 153 -10.79 -6.88 7.59
C SER A 153 -11.65 -7.97 6.94
N LYS A 154 -11.02 -8.90 6.22
CA LYS A 154 -11.74 -9.94 5.46
C LYS A 154 -11.83 -11.28 6.19
N TYR A 155 -10.79 -11.66 6.92
CA TYR A 155 -10.65 -13.00 7.50
C TYR A 155 -10.47 -12.99 9.03
N GLY A 156 -10.42 -11.80 9.64
CA GLY A 156 -10.24 -11.64 11.07
C GLY A 156 -8.87 -12.13 11.57
N THR A 157 -8.77 -12.25 12.88
CA THR A 157 -7.56 -12.72 13.59
C THR A 157 -7.18 -14.16 13.21
N ASP A 158 -8.17 -15.04 12.99
CA ASP A 158 -7.92 -16.44 12.57
C ASP A 158 -7.22 -16.51 11.19
N GLY A 159 -7.61 -15.63 10.25
CA GLY A 159 -6.93 -15.53 8.96
C GLY A 159 -5.46 -15.13 9.08
N LEU A 160 -5.17 -14.16 9.94
CA LEU A 160 -3.79 -13.75 10.24
C LEU A 160 -2.97 -14.88 10.86
N TYR A 161 -3.54 -15.56 11.85
CA TYR A 161 -2.90 -16.70 12.51
C TYR A 161 -2.54 -17.81 11.51
N ARG A 162 -3.49 -18.23 10.67
CA ARG A 162 -3.24 -19.27 9.66
C ARG A 162 -2.23 -18.84 8.60
N LEU A 163 -2.30 -17.58 8.18
CA LEU A 163 -1.33 -17.05 7.21
C LEU A 163 0.09 -17.03 7.79
N GLY A 164 0.21 -16.66 9.07
CA GLY A 164 1.48 -16.67 9.79
C GLY A 164 2.10 -18.05 9.97
N GLN A 165 1.28 -19.12 10.10
CA GLN A 165 1.78 -20.51 10.14
C GLN A 165 2.54 -20.91 8.87
N ASN A 166 2.23 -20.26 7.76
CA ASN A 166 2.83 -20.56 6.46
C ASN A 166 4.05 -19.69 6.14
N LEU A 167 4.45 -18.80 7.08
CA LEU A 167 5.64 -17.96 6.97
C LEU A 167 6.92 -18.83 6.91
N MET A 168 7.65 -18.73 5.82
CA MET A 168 8.99 -19.29 5.65
C MET A 168 10.06 -18.23 5.89
N GLN A 169 9.86 -17.02 5.36
CA GLN A 169 10.84 -15.94 5.40
C GLN A 169 10.19 -14.56 5.50
N SER A 170 10.79 -13.72 6.35
CA SER A 170 10.50 -12.29 6.45
C SER A 170 11.50 -11.52 5.61
N MET A 171 11.03 -10.79 4.59
CA MET A 171 11.93 -10.18 3.61
C MET A 171 11.47 -8.77 3.23
N HIS A 172 12.42 -7.96 2.75
CA HIS A 172 12.09 -6.75 2.02
C HIS A 172 11.82 -7.09 0.52
N PRO A 173 10.81 -6.48 -0.15
CA PRO A 173 10.47 -6.79 -1.55
C PRO A 173 11.64 -6.74 -2.52
N ALA A 174 12.58 -5.79 -2.35
CA ALA A 174 13.79 -5.71 -3.18
C ALA A 174 14.73 -6.94 -3.01
N GLN A 175 14.72 -7.60 -1.87
CA GLN A 175 15.46 -8.84 -1.64
C GLN A 175 14.76 -10.02 -2.31
N MET A 176 13.43 -10.05 -2.28
CA MET A 176 12.60 -11.08 -2.92
C MET A 176 12.89 -11.16 -4.42
N VAL A 177 13.01 -10.02 -5.10
CA VAL A 177 13.38 -9.96 -6.53
C VAL A 177 14.76 -10.58 -6.79
N LYS A 178 15.73 -10.33 -5.92
CA LYS A 178 17.08 -10.89 -6.05
C LYS A 178 17.11 -12.40 -5.83
N MET A 179 16.30 -12.91 -4.91
CA MET A 179 16.21 -14.35 -4.62
C MET A 179 15.59 -15.16 -5.77
N GLY A 180 14.62 -14.63 -6.49
CA GLY A 180 14.04 -15.26 -7.67
C GLY A 180 15.09 -15.63 -8.75
N LYS A 181 16.29 -15.04 -8.67
CA LYS A 181 17.44 -15.35 -9.55
C LYS A 181 18.46 -16.31 -8.91
N SER A 182 18.24 -16.79 -7.68
CA SER A 182 19.16 -17.69 -6.96
C SER A 182 19.05 -19.13 -7.47
N LYS A 183 20.19 -19.82 -7.51
CA LYS A 183 20.25 -21.26 -7.91
C LYS A 183 20.19 -22.23 -6.72
N LYS A 184 20.05 -21.76 -5.48
CA LYS A 184 19.99 -22.59 -4.28
C LYS A 184 18.53 -22.94 -3.93
N GLN A 185 18.01 -24.03 -4.46
CA GLN A 185 16.61 -24.45 -4.34
C GLN A 185 16.07 -24.60 -2.90
N LYS A 186 16.92 -24.93 -1.92
CA LYS A 186 16.47 -25.17 -0.53
C LYS A 186 16.09 -23.90 0.25
N GLU A 187 16.43 -22.73 -0.26
CA GLU A 187 16.23 -21.43 0.41
C GLU A 187 15.24 -20.52 -0.34
N ILE A 188 14.61 -21.04 -1.40
CA ILE A 188 13.69 -20.27 -2.24
C ILE A 188 12.25 -20.55 -1.80
N PRO A 189 11.47 -19.54 -1.35
CA PRO A 189 10.06 -19.74 -1.05
C PRO A 189 9.29 -20.14 -2.31
N ALA A 190 8.31 -21.02 -2.14
CA ALA A 190 7.42 -21.40 -3.23
C ALA A 190 6.49 -20.25 -3.63
N ILE A 191 6.11 -19.43 -2.67
CA ILE A 191 5.20 -18.32 -2.86
C ILE A 191 5.83 -17.08 -2.22
N THR A 192 5.72 -15.96 -2.90
CA THR A 192 6.16 -14.66 -2.40
C THR A 192 5.00 -13.68 -2.47
N VAL A 193 4.59 -13.13 -1.35
CA VAL A 193 3.64 -12.00 -1.30
C VAL A 193 4.44 -10.73 -1.51
N ILE A 194 4.11 -9.98 -2.56
CA ILE A 194 4.97 -8.91 -3.05
C ILE A 194 4.14 -7.79 -3.72
N PRO A 195 4.55 -6.51 -3.64
CA PRO A 195 3.94 -5.45 -4.42
C PRO A 195 3.96 -5.75 -5.92
N TYR A 196 2.86 -5.46 -6.60
CA TYR A 196 2.67 -5.74 -8.04
C TYR A 196 3.80 -5.20 -8.91
N PHE A 197 4.32 -4.03 -8.60
CA PHE A 197 5.49 -3.44 -9.25
C PHE A 197 6.69 -4.41 -9.29
N PHE A 198 7.06 -4.99 -8.14
CA PHE A 198 8.15 -5.95 -8.05
C PHE A 198 7.80 -7.29 -8.71
N ALA A 199 6.54 -7.71 -8.63
CA ALA A 199 6.09 -8.93 -9.29
C ALA A 199 6.25 -8.84 -10.81
N CYS A 200 5.92 -7.69 -11.42
CA CYS A 200 6.16 -7.45 -12.85
C CYS A 200 7.63 -7.63 -13.25
N MET A 201 8.58 -7.21 -12.39
CA MET A 201 10.02 -7.39 -12.64
C MET A 201 10.48 -8.85 -12.58
N MET A 202 9.74 -9.70 -11.85
CA MET A 202 10.06 -11.12 -11.70
C MET A 202 9.36 -12.00 -12.73
N GLN A 203 8.30 -11.52 -13.37
CA GLN A 203 7.45 -12.30 -14.26
C GLN A 203 8.22 -12.84 -15.49
N GLU A 204 9.28 -12.19 -15.93
CA GLU A 204 10.13 -12.64 -17.04
C GLU A 204 11.10 -13.76 -16.61
N THR A 205 11.21 -14.06 -15.33
CA THR A 205 12.10 -15.11 -14.83
C THR A 205 11.45 -16.49 -15.05
N LYS A 206 12.17 -17.38 -15.68
CA LYS A 206 11.69 -18.74 -15.96
C LYS A 206 11.24 -19.45 -14.68
N GLY A 207 10.07 -20.05 -14.70
CA GLY A 207 9.50 -20.77 -13.55
C GLY A 207 8.79 -19.88 -12.54
N MET A 208 8.74 -18.55 -12.76
CA MET A 208 7.98 -17.61 -11.95
C MET A 208 6.63 -17.31 -12.60
N GLN A 209 5.56 -17.39 -11.80
CA GLN A 209 4.20 -17.10 -12.25
C GLN A 209 3.56 -16.05 -11.34
N LEU A 210 3.12 -14.95 -11.95
CA LEU A 210 2.33 -13.92 -11.25
C LEU A 210 0.89 -14.41 -11.13
N VAL A 211 0.34 -14.32 -9.93
CA VAL A 211 -1.06 -14.63 -9.61
C VAL A 211 -1.70 -13.40 -8.99
N TRP A 212 -2.75 -12.89 -9.64
CA TRP A 212 -3.66 -11.93 -9.02
C TRP A 212 -4.69 -12.71 -8.21
N PRO A 213 -4.80 -12.49 -6.89
CA PRO A 213 -5.74 -13.25 -6.07
C PRO A 213 -7.19 -13.06 -6.53
N LYS A 214 -7.93 -14.14 -6.68
CA LYS A 214 -9.36 -14.10 -7.10
C LYS A 214 -10.26 -13.39 -6.09
N ASP A 215 -9.88 -13.44 -4.82
CA ASP A 215 -10.57 -12.77 -3.71
C ASP A 215 -10.11 -11.33 -3.49
N GLY A 216 -9.20 -10.83 -4.33
CA GLY A 216 -8.72 -9.47 -4.43
C GLY A 216 -7.25 -9.30 -4.04
N ALA A 217 -6.52 -8.45 -4.77
CA ALA A 217 -5.20 -8.00 -4.32
C ALA A 217 -5.35 -7.10 -3.08
N LEU A 218 -4.44 -7.23 -2.11
CA LEU A 218 -4.42 -6.31 -0.97
C LEU A 218 -4.03 -4.91 -1.44
N LEU A 219 -4.77 -3.93 -1.00
CA LEU A 219 -4.63 -2.55 -1.44
C LEU A 219 -3.96 -1.71 -0.37
N ASN A 220 -2.81 -1.11 -0.71
CA ASN A 220 -2.19 -0.05 0.07
C ASN A 220 -2.38 1.27 -0.67
N PRO A 221 -3.24 2.19 -0.18
CA PRO A 221 -3.53 3.45 -0.86
C PRO A 221 -2.35 4.41 -0.83
N ILE A 222 -2.22 5.21 -1.88
CA ILE A 222 -1.39 6.41 -1.90
C ILE A 222 -2.30 7.59 -1.57
N PHE A 223 -2.16 8.09 -0.34
CA PHE A 223 -2.95 9.20 0.17
C PHE A 223 -2.31 10.55 -0.18
N LEU A 224 -3.15 11.48 -0.55
CA LEU A 224 -2.87 12.90 -0.65
C LEU A 224 -3.62 13.62 0.47
N LEU A 225 -2.91 14.42 1.24
CA LEU A 225 -3.44 15.23 2.32
C LEU A 225 -3.01 16.68 2.11
N ALA A 226 -3.94 17.61 2.11
CA ALA A 226 -3.66 19.03 1.91
C ALA A 226 -4.05 19.85 3.16
N LYS A 227 -3.17 20.77 3.58
CA LYS A 227 -3.41 21.64 4.70
C LYS A 227 -4.47 22.69 4.34
N SER A 228 -5.55 22.77 5.10
CA SER A 228 -6.70 23.65 4.83
C SER A 228 -6.30 25.10 4.69
N SER A 229 -5.40 25.59 5.56
CA SER A 229 -4.91 26.99 5.56
C SER A 229 -4.09 27.35 4.32
N SER A 230 -3.55 26.38 3.60
CA SER A 230 -2.71 26.57 2.41
C SER A 230 -3.38 26.11 1.12
N LYS A 231 -4.63 25.62 1.19
CA LYS A 231 -5.33 24.97 0.07
C LYS A 231 -5.29 25.78 -1.21
N GLU A 232 -5.65 27.07 -1.17
CA GLU A 232 -5.62 27.93 -2.36
C GLU A 232 -4.21 28.04 -2.97
N LYS A 233 -3.18 28.14 -2.11
CA LYS A 233 -1.77 28.25 -2.54
C LYS A 233 -1.30 26.98 -3.22
N VAL A 234 -1.69 25.81 -2.72
CA VAL A 234 -1.25 24.51 -3.24
C VAL A 234 -2.19 23.90 -4.26
N GLN A 235 -3.32 24.56 -4.56
CA GLN A 235 -4.31 24.06 -5.52
C GLN A 235 -3.70 23.65 -6.88
N PRO A 236 -2.79 24.42 -7.52
CA PRO A 236 -2.17 23.99 -8.77
C PRO A 236 -1.37 22.67 -8.64
N LEU A 237 -0.72 22.47 -7.49
CA LEU A 237 0.00 21.21 -7.21
C LEU A 237 -0.97 20.04 -7.03
N ILE A 238 -2.07 20.26 -6.33
CA ILE A 238 -3.12 19.26 -6.15
C ILE A 238 -3.70 18.85 -7.51
N GLU A 239 -4.03 19.83 -8.36
CA GLU A 239 -4.55 19.58 -9.72
C GLU A 239 -3.57 18.79 -10.57
N PHE A 240 -2.28 19.10 -10.47
CA PHE A 240 -1.24 18.31 -11.14
C PHE A 240 -1.19 16.87 -10.62
N ILE A 241 -1.18 16.65 -9.31
CA ILE A 241 -1.17 15.30 -8.70
C ILE A 241 -2.41 14.49 -9.11
N LEU A 242 -3.55 15.16 -9.32
CA LEU A 242 -4.78 14.52 -9.77
C LEU A 242 -4.90 14.42 -11.29
N SER A 243 -3.97 14.97 -12.05
CA SER A 243 -4.02 15.00 -13.51
C SER A 243 -3.81 13.62 -14.15
N GLU A 244 -4.22 13.52 -15.40
CA GLU A 244 -3.94 12.34 -16.23
C GLU A 244 -2.44 12.13 -16.43
N GLU A 245 -1.66 13.21 -16.56
CA GLU A 245 -0.22 13.19 -16.76
C GLU A 245 0.51 12.56 -15.58
N PHE A 246 0.22 13.02 -14.36
CA PHE A 246 0.77 12.44 -13.14
C PHE A 246 0.30 10.99 -12.96
N GLY A 247 -0.98 10.72 -13.18
CA GLY A 247 -1.52 9.36 -13.09
C GLY A 247 -0.88 8.39 -14.08
N LYS A 248 -0.56 8.83 -15.30
CA LYS A 248 0.19 8.03 -16.29
C LYS A 248 1.61 7.74 -15.81
N THR A 249 2.31 8.73 -15.27
CA THR A 249 3.66 8.55 -14.72
C THR A 249 3.65 7.56 -13.55
N LEU A 250 2.67 7.70 -12.64
CA LEU A 250 2.50 6.80 -11.51
C LEU A 250 2.31 5.35 -11.97
N SER A 251 1.51 5.14 -13.01
CA SER A 251 1.17 3.82 -13.53
C SER A 251 2.23 3.23 -14.45
N SER A 252 2.82 4.02 -15.35
CA SER A 252 3.79 3.54 -16.33
C SER A 252 5.16 3.28 -15.70
N ASP A 253 5.65 4.22 -14.91
CA ASP A 253 6.98 4.17 -14.33
C ASP A 253 6.98 3.47 -12.98
N GLY A 254 6.01 3.82 -12.11
CA GLY A 254 5.85 3.22 -10.78
C GLY A 254 5.11 1.89 -10.76
N LYS A 255 4.36 1.55 -11.82
CA LYS A 255 3.42 0.41 -11.83
C LYS A 255 2.43 0.46 -10.68
N PHE A 256 2.08 1.67 -10.25
CA PHE A 256 1.07 1.95 -9.23
C PHE A 256 -0.22 2.39 -9.92
N PRO A 257 -1.25 1.53 -9.98
CA PRO A 257 -2.52 1.89 -10.63
C PRO A 257 -3.07 3.21 -10.11
N SER A 258 -3.33 4.15 -11.03
CA SER A 258 -3.91 5.44 -10.71
C SER A 258 -5.42 5.34 -10.50
N THR A 259 -5.94 6.13 -9.57
CA THR A 259 -7.40 6.23 -9.36
C THR A 259 -8.10 7.13 -10.38
N ASN A 260 -7.34 7.87 -11.20
CA ASN A 260 -7.89 8.76 -12.23
C ASN A 260 -8.48 7.94 -13.41
N PRO A 261 -9.77 8.09 -13.76
CA PRO A 261 -10.44 7.30 -14.80
C PRO A 261 -9.91 7.56 -16.23
N LEU A 262 -9.21 8.66 -16.45
CA LEU A 262 -8.60 8.97 -17.76
C LEU A 262 -7.31 8.18 -18.00
N VAL A 263 -6.74 7.56 -16.97
CA VAL A 263 -5.52 6.74 -17.06
C VAL A 263 -5.90 5.30 -17.36
N ASN A 264 -5.55 4.81 -18.55
CA ASN A 264 -5.78 3.41 -18.93
C ASN A 264 -4.57 2.55 -18.56
N ASP A 265 -4.49 2.12 -17.30
CA ASP A 265 -3.34 1.42 -16.73
C ASP A 265 -3.66 0.03 -16.16
N CYS A 266 -4.91 -0.36 -16.16
CA CYS A 266 -5.35 -1.66 -15.67
C CYS A 266 -6.03 -2.43 -16.81
N PRO A 267 -5.32 -3.35 -17.49
CA PRO A 267 -5.83 -4.02 -18.68
C PRO A 267 -6.97 -5.00 -18.40
N GLU A 268 -7.18 -5.40 -17.15
CA GLU A 268 -8.18 -6.39 -16.77
C GLU A 268 -9.30 -5.76 -15.94
N LYS A 269 -10.48 -5.64 -16.54
CA LYS A 269 -11.68 -5.07 -15.89
C LYS A 269 -12.21 -5.88 -14.69
N GLU A 270 -11.71 -7.11 -14.50
CA GLU A 270 -12.19 -8.03 -13.47
C GLU A 270 -11.30 -8.08 -12.21
N ARG A 271 -10.30 -7.19 -12.10
CA ARG A 271 -9.43 -7.13 -10.92
C ARG A 271 -10.19 -6.62 -9.72
N THR A 272 -10.17 -7.39 -8.65
CA THR A 272 -10.77 -7.03 -7.35
C THR A 272 -9.69 -6.73 -6.33
N PHE A 273 -10.09 -6.04 -5.26
CA PHE A 273 -9.19 -5.61 -4.20
C PHE A 273 -9.77 -5.92 -2.82
N ILE A 274 -8.87 -6.10 -1.87
CA ILE A 274 -9.18 -6.16 -0.45
C ILE A 274 -8.53 -4.93 0.20
N TRP A 275 -9.30 -4.19 0.96
CA TRP A 275 -8.80 -3.10 1.76
C TRP A 275 -9.60 -2.98 3.06
N PRO A 276 -9.03 -2.38 4.15
CA PRO A 276 -9.71 -2.37 5.45
C PRO A 276 -11.02 -1.57 5.48
N GLY A 277 -11.20 -0.60 4.56
CA GLY A 277 -12.35 0.30 4.57
C GLY A 277 -12.15 1.51 5.48
N TRP A 278 -12.90 2.57 5.16
CA TRP A 278 -12.87 3.81 5.96
C TRP A 278 -13.38 3.59 7.38
N ASP A 279 -14.31 2.64 7.58
CA ASP A 279 -14.88 2.35 8.90
C ASP A 279 -13.78 1.90 9.89
N ILE A 280 -12.95 0.94 9.51
CA ILE A 280 -11.80 0.53 10.33
C ILE A 280 -10.82 1.69 10.53
N LEU A 281 -10.49 2.43 9.46
CA LEU A 281 -9.49 3.50 9.52
C LEU A 281 -9.92 4.67 10.41
N TYR A 282 -11.23 4.93 10.54
CA TYR A 282 -11.74 6.03 11.34
C TYR A 282 -12.12 5.65 12.77
N HIS A 283 -12.57 4.42 13.01
CA HIS A 283 -13.12 4.03 14.30
C HIS A 283 -12.22 3.15 15.15
N GLU A 284 -11.20 2.51 14.54
CA GLU A 284 -10.23 1.70 15.29
C GLU A 284 -8.97 2.51 15.64
N ASP A 285 -8.32 2.15 16.73
CA ASP A 285 -6.97 2.57 17.07
C ASP A 285 -5.97 1.78 16.21
N ILE A 286 -5.55 2.35 15.09
CA ILE A 286 -4.73 1.66 14.08
C ILE A 286 -3.41 1.12 14.66
N PRO A 287 -2.62 1.84 15.48
CA PRO A 287 -1.45 1.27 16.13
C PRO A 287 -1.76 0.05 17.00
N THR A 288 -2.80 0.12 17.81
CA THR A 288 -3.22 -1.00 18.66
C THR A 288 -3.71 -2.18 17.83
N LEU A 289 -4.51 -1.94 16.80
CA LEU A 289 -5.00 -2.97 15.88
C LEU A 289 -3.85 -3.66 15.14
N LEU A 290 -2.87 -2.90 14.63
CA LEU A 290 -1.68 -3.42 13.97
C LEU A 290 -0.87 -4.32 14.92
N LYS A 291 -0.64 -3.87 16.16
CA LYS A 291 0.06 -4.67 17.15
C LYS A 291 -0.67 -6.00 17.46
N GLN A 292 -1.98 -5.97 17.56
CA GLN A 292 -2.79 -7.18 17.74
C GLN A 292 -2.70 -8.11 16.53
N ALA A 293 -2.77 -7.54 15.32
CA ALA A 293 -2.65 -8.27 14.07
C ALA A 293 -1.27 -8.92 13.90
N GLU A 294 -0.19 -8.21 14.25
CA GLU A 294 1.16 -8.75 14.28
C GLU A 294 1.30 -9.90 15.27
N ASN A 295 0.78 -9.74 16.49
CA ASN A 295 0.80 -10.80 17.50
C ASN A 295 0.09 -12.06 17.00
N ALA A 296 -1.06 -11.91 16.34
CA ALA A 296 -1.77 -13.02 15.73
C ALA A 296 -0.98 -13.68 14.61
N PHE A 297 -0.38 -12.87 13.72
CA PHE A 297 0.42 -13.36 12.59
C PHE A 297 1.68 -14.11 13.04
N PHE A 298 2.41 -13.59 14.02
CA PHE A 298 3.64 -14.21 14.53
C PHE A 298 3.42 -15.21 15.66
N HIS A 299 2.17 -15.47 16.04
CA HIS A 299 1.79 -16.37 17.13
C HIS A 299 2.39 -15.97 18.49
N TYR A 300 2.56 -14.70 18.73
CA TYR A 300 2.95 -14.23 20.05
C TYR A 300 1.76 -14.40 21.01
N GLU A 301 1.89 -15.30 21.99
CA GLU A 301 0.95 -15.36 23.09
C GLU A 301 0.96 -14.01 23.81
N GLY A 302 -0.22 -13.43 24.04
CA GLY A 302 -0.35 -12.09 24.57
C GLY A 302 0.38 -11.92 25.88
N GLY A 303 1.57 -11.38 25.81
CA GLY A 303 2.28 -10.87 26.96
C GLY A 303 1.54 -9.63 27.46
N ASN A 304 0.84 -9.76 28.57
CA ASN A 304 0.47 -8.64 29.41
C ASN A 304 1.75 -7.84 29.75
N SER A 305 1.91 -6.68 29.21
CA SER A 305 2.87 -5.68 29.69
C SER A 305 2.22 -4.32 29.68
#